data_27011ddcde39dba9fa69c76bcdaf3da0
#
_entry.id   27011ddcde39dba9fa69c76bcdaf3da0
#
_cell.length_a   1.000
_cell.length_b   1.000
_cell.length_c   1.000
_cell.angle_alpha   90.00
_cell.angle_beta   90.00
_cell.angle_gamma   90.00
#
_symmetry.space_group_name_H-M   'P 1'
#
loop_
_entity.id
_entity.type
_entity.pdbx_description
1 polymer ?
#
loop_
_entity_poly.entity_id
_entity_poly.type
_entity_poly.pdbx_seq_one_letter_code
_entity_poly.pdbx_strand_id
1 'polypeptide(L)'
;MAITKVQKATYNDEIKPLKAQSDEIEKKIREITLKKKSNPKLEPYYNLEIIAYLFKTIDIYIRMSNLSVNILGIKNNKSLDLAKSNFSKILQLMKEIVGDDVDRDSLKENEEYLERINRLNPRQLYDLAIKIDDTLNNLKNSMGEESKWKWFFVELQAKVAVITRNLINFSDILKYRDPREEFFRTRIEHLRFAKDLLEEAAKQYRTKYELSSKSREDLKKSIDILEALRKIHITMGEANEAEKLKTIIDAARLNLEADDKKQNPEEKLKKKPK
;
A
#
# COMPACT_ATOMS: atom_id res chain seq x y z
N MET A 1 6.17 -2.61 -36.62
CA MET A 1 5.91 -1.54 -37.62
C MET A 1 6.62 -0.26 -37.19
N ALA A 2 7.18 0.52 -38.15
CA ALA A 2 7.78 1.81 -37.82
C ALA A 2 6.67 2.85 -37.54
N ILE A 3 6.81 3.61 -36.46
CA ILE A 3 5.86 4.67 -36.09
C ILE A 3 5.95 5.80 -37.12
N THR A 4 4.83 6.17 -37.74
CA THR A 4 4.75 7.22 -38.74
C THR A 4 4.84 8.63 -38.15
N LYS A 5 5.20 9.62 -39.00
CA LYS A 5 5.21 11.04 -38.56
C LYS A 5 3.80 11.51 -38.16
N VAL A 6 2.75 11.04 -38.86
CA VAL A 6 1.36 11.38 -38.53
C VAL A 6 0.98 10.85 -37.15
N GLN A 7 1.25 9.57 -36.88
CA GLN A 7 0.96 9.01 -35.54
C GLN A 7 1.65 9.79 -34.42
N LYS A 8 2.92 10.20 -34.61
CA LYS A 8 3.65 11.01 -33.63
C LYS A 8 3.01 12.40 -33.42
N ALA A 9 2.58 13.03 -34.52
CA ALA A 9 1.89 14.33 -34.44
C ALA A 9 0.57 14.19 -33.67
N THR A 10 -0.29 13.25 -34.06
CA THR A 10 -1.56 12.98 -33.39
C THR A 10 -1.35 12.69 -31.89
N TYR A 11 -0.36 11.84 -31.54
CA TYR A 11 -0.05 11.57 -30.13
C TYR A 11 0.36 12.82 -29.38
N ASN A 12 1.23 13.67 -29.95
CA ASN A 12 1.68 14.90 -29.31
C ASN A 12 0.53 15.90 -29.08
N ASP A 13 -0.39 16.00 -30.04
CA ASP A 13 -1.57 16.88 -29.90
C ASP A 13 -2.50 16.36 -28.79
N GLU A 14 -2.76 15.06 -28.74
CA GLU A 14 -3.61 14.43 -27.72
C GLU A 14 -3.05 14.53 -26.29
N ILE A 15 -1.72 14.44 -26.11
CA ILE A 15 -1.12 14.53 -24.78
C ILE A 15 -0.87 15.97 -24.31
N LYS A 16 -0.88 16.97 -25.19
CA LYS A 16 -0.62 18.35 -24.85
C LYS A 16 -1.55 18.90 -23.75
N PRO A 17 -2.89 18.72 -23.82
CA PRO A 17 -3.78 19.15 -22.75
C PRO A 17 -3.54 18.38 -21.43
N LEU A 18 -3.19 17.08 -21.50
CA LEU A 18 -2.88 16.30 -20.31
C LEU A 18 -1.60 16.78 -19.60
N LYS A 19 -0.59 17.17 -20.37
CA LYS A 19 0.63 17.79 -19.81
C LYS A 19 0.31 19.11 -19.13
N ALA A 20 -0.48 19.98 -19.78
CA ALA A 20 -0.87 21.26 -19.21
C ALA A 20 -1.64 21.08 -17.88
N GLN A 21 -2.54 20.08 -17.80
CA GLN A 21 -3.23 19.73 -16.55
C GLN A 21 -2.25 19.25 -15.46
N SER A 22 -1.29 18.41 -15.82
CA SER A 22 -0.25 17.94 -14.87
C SER A 22 0.57 19.10 -14.33
N ASP A 23 1.00 20.02 -15.19
CA ASP A 23 1.79 21.20 -14.80
C ASP A 23 0.99 22.14 -13.86
N GLU A 24 -0.32 22.30 -14.11
CA GLU A 24 -1.20 23.08 -13.22
C GLU A 24 -1.33 22.42 -11.84
N ILE A 25 -1.51 21.10 -11.80
CA ILE A 25 -1.57 20.35 -10.55
C ILE A 25 -0.26 20.47 -9.77
N GLU A 26 0.88 20.37 -10.44
CA GLU A 26 2.17 20.56 -9.78
C GLU A 26 2.34 21.96 -9.15
N LYS A 27 1.82 23.02 -9.78
CA LYS A 27 1.80 24.36 -9.18
C LYS A 27 0.97 24.38 -7.91
N LYS A 28 -0.22 23.78 -7.92
CA LYS A 28 -1.09 23.67 -6.73
C LYS A 28 -0.41 22.89 -5.59
N ILE A 29 0.23 21.78 -5.90
CA ILE A 29 0.99 21.01 -4.89
C ILE A 29 2.10 21.87 -4.25
N ARG A 30 2.83 22.66 -5.04
CA ARG A 30 3.86 23.58 -4.50
C ARG A 30 3.27 24.63 -3.57
N GLU A 31 2.13 25.25 -3.94
CA GLU A 31 1.43 26.22 -3.10
C GLU A 31 0.98 25.61 -1.77
N ILE A 32 0.40 24.39 -1.80
CA ILE A 32 -0.02 23.68 -0.60
C ILE A 32 1.19 23.32 0.28
N THR A 33 2.30 22.92 -0.34
CA THR A 33 3.54 22.61 0.39
C THR A 33 4.11 23.83 1.11
N LEU A 34 3.95 25.04 0.56
CA LEU A 34 4.32 26.28 1.24
C LEU A 34 3.37 26.59 2.41
N LYS A 35 2.05 26.42 2.22
CA LYS A 35 1.05 26.57 3.29
C LYS A 35 1.30 25.59 4.45
N LYS A 36 1.66 24.34 4.13
CA LYS A 36 2.01 23.31 5.13
C LYS A 36 3.13 23.79 6.05
N LYS A 37 4.20 24.39 5.52
CA LYS A 37 5.31 24.95 6.30
C LYS A 37 4.88 26.06 7.26
N SER A 38 3.90 26.87 6.85
CA SER A 38 3.38 27.99 7.65
C SER A 38 2.40 27.56 8.74
N ASN A 39 1.79 26.37 8.62
CA ASN A 39 0.74 25.88 9.52
C ASN A 39 0.97 24.40 9.91
N PRO A 40 1.95 24.10 10.78
CA PRO A 40 2.30 22.70 11.12
C PRO A 40 1.13 21.92 11.75
N LYS A 41 0.23 22.56 12.48
CA LYS A 41 -0.96 21.92 13.09
C LYS A 41 -1.92 21.31 12.07
N LEU A 42 -1.95 21.86 10.85
CA LEU A 42 -2.80 21.38 9.76
C LEU A 42 -2.04 20.49 8.77
N GLU A 43 -0.80 20.14 9.08
CA GLU A 43 0.07 19.32 8.22
C GLU A 43 -0.60 18.05 7.70
N PRO A 44 -1.30 17.22 8.53
CA PRO A 44 -1.95 16.01 8.04
C PRO A 44 -3.03 16.29 6.99
N TYR A 45 -3.78 17.38 7.13
CA TYR A 45 -4.80 17.78 6.16
C TYR A 45 -4.19 18.30 4.85
N TYR A 46 -3.09 19.05 4.92
CA TYR A 46 -2.35 19.44 3.70
C TYR A 46 -1.75 18.22 3.00
N ASN A 47 -1.28 17.22 3.75
CA ASN A 47 -0.82 15.97 3.16
C ASN A 47 -1.96 15.25 2.43
N LEU A 48 -3.16 15.19 3.00
CA LEU A 48 -4.35 14.61 2.34
C LEU A 48 -4.73 15.39 1.08
N GLU A 49 -4.64 16.72 1.11
CA GLU A 49 -4.90 17.56 -0.07
C GLU A 49 -3.87 17.29 -1.19
N ILE A 50 -2.58 17.19 -0.85
CA ILE A 50 -1.53 16.82 -1.80
C ILE A 50 -1.78 15.42 -2.36
N ILE A 51 -2.16 14.44 -1.54
CA ILE A 51 -2.51 13.08 -1.97
C ILE A 51 -3.65 13.11 -3.00
N ALA A 52 -4.69 13.92 -2.78
CA ALA A 52 -5.80 14.05 -3.72
C ALA A 52 -5.34 14.59 -5.09
N TYR A 53 -4.38 15.49 -5.12
CA TYR A 53 -3.78 15.97 -6.38
C TYR A 53 -2.86 14.94 -7.01
N LEU A 54 -2.11 14.16 -6.22
CA LEU A 54 -1.25 13.09 -6.73
C LEU A 54 -2.06 11.98 -7.40
N PHE A 55 -3.23 11.60 -6.88
CA PHE A 55 -4.13 10.67 -7.55
C PHE A 55 -4.50 11.15 -8.96
N LYS A 56 -4.91 12.43 -9.09
CA LYS A 56 -5.23 13.03 -10.39
C LYS A 56 -4.05 12.98 -11.35
N THR A 57 -2.84 13.26 -10.85
CA THR A 57 -1.63 13.25 -11.69
C THR A 57 -1.29 11.83 -12.15
N ILE A 58 -1.46 10.81 -11.29
CA ILE A 58 -1.27 9.41 -11.64
C ILE A 58 -2.25 9.01 -12.75
N ASP A 59 -3.54 9.34 -12.61
CA ASP A 59 -4.56 9.07 -13.63
C ASP A 59 -4.20 9.73 -14.98
N ILE A 60 -3.67 10.96 -14.97
CA ILE A 60 -3.19 11.66 -16.19
C ILE A 60 -2.04 10.87 -16.83
N TYR A 61 -1.04 10.45 -16.08
CA TYR A 61 0.11 9.73 -16.62
C TYR A 61 -0.26 8.35 -17.15
N ILE A 62 -1.17 7.62 -16.50
CA ILE A 62 -1.72 6.36 -17.00
C ILE A 62 -2.46 6.60 -18.32
N ARG A 63 -3.30 7.64 -18.42
CA ARG A 63 -3.99 8.00 -19.68
C ARG A 63 -3.00 8.33 -20.81
N MET A 64 -1.93 9.07 -20.52
CA MET A 64 -0.89 9.36 -21.50
C MET A 64 -0.21 8.09 -22.03
N SER A 65 0.01 7.09 -21.17
CA SER A 65 0.55 5.79 -21.59
C SER A 65 -0.46 4.99 -22.42
N ASN A 66 -1.73 4.99 -22.06
CA ASN A 66 -2.79 4.31 -22.82
C ASN A 66 -2.97 4.94 -24.21
N LEU A 67 -2.93 6.26 -24.32
CA LEU A 67 -2.93 6.95 -25.62
C LEU A 67 -1.70 6.56 -26.46
N SER A 68 -0.53 6.41 -25.83
CA SER A 68 0.67 5.95 -26.54
C SER A 68 0.49 4.53 -27.08
N VAL A 69 -0.10 3.62 -26.32
CA VAL A 69 -0.42 2.26 -26.80
C VAL A 69 -1.41 2.30 -27.94
N ASN A 70 -2.48 3.09 -27.83
CA ASN A 70 -3.55 3.16 -28.84
C ASN A 70 -3.06 3.78 -30.17
N ILE A 71 -2.23 4.82 -30.11
CA ILE A 71 -1.81 5.57 -31.30
C ILE A 71 -0.50 5.06 -31.88
N LEU A 72 0.46 4.74 -30.99
CA LEU A 72 1.83 4.38 -31.39
C LEU A 72 2.13 2.88 -31.28
N GLY A 73 1.25 2.09 -30.65
CA GLY A 73 1.46 0.65 -30.38
C GLY A 73 2.53 0.36 -29.32
N ILE A 74 2.99 1.36 -28.58
CA ILE A 74 4.04 1.21 -27.55
C ILE A 74 3.64 1.92 -26.25
N LYS A 75 4.06 1.35 -25.09
CA LYS A 75 3.86 1.98 -23.77
C LYS A 75 4.74 3.22 -23.61
N ASN A 76 4.18 4.28 -23.01
CA ASN A 76 4.98 5.42 -22.57
C ASN A 76 5.56 5.15 -21.18
N ASN A 77 6.70 4.48 -21.13
CA ASN A 77 7.37 4.11 -19.89
C ASN A 77 7.71 5.33 -19.01
N LYS A 78 8.06 6.48 -19.63
CA LYS A 78 8.36 7.72 -18.86
C LYS A 78 7.14 8.20 -18.06
N SER A 79 5.95 8.18 -18.66
CA SER A 79 4.72 8.53 -17.93
C SER A 79 4.42 7.53 -16.84
N LEU A 80 4.60 6.22 -17.08
CA LEU A 80 4.39 5.18 -16.06
C LEU A 80 5.40 5.28 -14.90
N ASP A 81 6.65 5.64 -15.17
CA ASP A 81 7.65 5.88 -14.13
C ASP A 81 7.32 7.11 -13.28
N LEU A 82 6.76 8.16 -13.87
CA LEU A 82 6.24 9.33 -13.14
C LEU A 82 5.02 8.96 -12.29
N ALA A 83 4.09 8.17 -12.81
CA ALA A 83 2.95 7.65 -12.05
C ALA A 83 3.41 6.83 -10.85
N LYS A 84 4.37 5.92 -11.04
CA LYS A 84 4.98 5.11 -9.97
C LYS A 84 5.66 5.98 -8.90
N SER A 85 6.41 6.99 -9.32
CA SER A 85 7.05 7.95 -8.39
C SER A 85 6.03 8.71 -7.55
N ASN A 86 4.93 9.16 -8.18
CA ASN A 86 3.85 9.85 -7.48
C ASN A 86 3.09 8.92 -6.53
N PHE A 87 2.91 7.65 -6.88
CA PHE A 87 2.34 6.67 -5.96
C PHE A 87 3.23 6.45 -4.73
N SER A 88 4.54 6.35 -4.92
CA SER A 88 5.49 6.27 -3.81
C SER A 88 5.43 7.50 -2.89
N LYS A 89 5.18 8.70 -3.45
CA LYS A 89 4.96 9.93 -2.65
C LYS A 89 3.66 9.85 -1.85
N ILE A 90 2.57 9.28 -2.41
CA ILE A 90 1.32 9.04 -1.67
C ILE A 90 1.61 8.19 -0.43
N LEU A 91 2.30 7.06 -0.60
CA LEU A 91 2.62 6.18 0.52
C LEU A 91 3.51 6.87 1.57
N GLN A 92 4.47 7.71 1.14
CA GLN A 92 5.29 8.48 2.06
C GLN A 92 4.45 9.49 2.87
N LEU A 93 3.53 10.21 2.23
CA LEU A 93 2.63 11.14 2.92
C LEU A 93 1.66 10.41 3.85
N MET A 94 1.15 9.25 3.44
CA MET A 94 0.31 8.41 4.30
C MET A 94 1.08 7.90 5.52
N LYS A 95 2.35 7.53 5.37
CA LYS A 95 3.23 7.21 6.49
C LYS A 95 3.34 8.36 7.50
N GLU A 96 3.42 9.61 7.03
CA GLU A 96 3.44 10.80 7.91
C GLU A 96 2.09 11.00 8.65
N ILE A 97 0.97 10.57 8.06
CA ILE A 97 -0.38 10.71 8.62
C ILE A 97 -0.70 9.59 9.62
N VAL A 98 -0.51 8.32 9.24
CA VAL A 98 -0.98 7.15 10.01
C VAL A 98 0.13 6.15 10.40
N GLY A 99 1.40 6.43 10.05
CA GLY A 99 2.53 5.52 10.25
C GLY A 99 2.53 4.35 9.26
N ASP A 100 3.64 3.62 9.24
CA ASP A 100 3.84 2.42 8.42
C ASP A 100 4.29 1.20 9.24
N ASP A 101 4.16 1.27 10.56
CA ASP A 101 4.49 0.17 11.47
C ASP A 101 3.50 -0.97 11.27
N VAL A 102 4.04 -2.15 10.93
CA VAL A 102 3.26 -3.38 10.71
C VAL A 102 2.84 -3.96 12.06
N ASP A 103 3.75 -4.00 13.02
CA ASP A 103 3.54 -4.58 14.34
C ASP A 103 3.58 -3.47 15.40
N ARG A 104 2.40 -2.92 15.70
CA ARG A 104 2.22 -2.02 16.84
C ARG A 104 1.94 -2.84 18.09
N ASP A 105 2.46 -2.41 19.23
CA ASP A 105 2.24 -3.07 20.52
C ASP A 105 0.75 -3.14 20.85
N SER A 106 0.02 -2.08 20.55
CA SER A 106 -1.43 -2.01 20.74
C SER A 106 -2.14 -1.48 19.49
N LEU A 107 -3.31 -2.07 19.15
CA LEU A 107 -4.18 -1.53 18.11
C LEU A 107 -4.76 -0.14 18.48
N LYS A 108 -4.70 0.26 19.75
CA LYS A 108 -5.10 1.60 20.21
C LYS A 108 -4.14 2.71 19.74
N GLU A 109 -2.90 2.39 19.42
CA GLU A 109 -1.95 3.39 18.91
C GLU A 109 -2.41 4.05 17.61
N ASN A 110 -3.30 3.39 16.87
CA ASN A 110 -3.94 4.02 15.70
C ASN A 110 -4.76 5.26 16.06
N GLU A 111 -5.33 5.31 17.27
CA GLU A 111 -6.20 6.42 17.70
C GLU A 111 -5.45 7.74 17.75
N GLU A 112 -4.20 7.74 18.25
CA GLU A 112 -3.38 8.95 18.33
C GLU A 112 -3.11 9.55 16.94
N TYR A 113 -2.88 8.69 15.94
CA TYR A 113 -2.70 9.15 14.57
C TYR A 113 -4.02 9.64 13.96
N LEU A 114 -5.13 8.93 14.20
CA LEU A 114 -6.44 9.27 13.66
C LEU A 114 -7.01 10.54 14.29
N GLU A 115 -6.67 10.84 15.55
CA GLU A 115 -7.04 12.10 16.20
C GLU A 115 -6.49 13.32 15.45
N ARG A 116 -5.33 13.20 14.80
CA ARG A 116 -4.74 14.27 13.99
C ARG A 116 -5.53 14.58 12.72
N ILE A 117 -6.41 13.66 12.30
CA ILE A 117 -7.30 13.76 11.13
C ILE A 117 -8.77 13.52 11.51
N ASN A 118 -9.17 13.87 12.72
CA ASN A 118 -10.49 13.60 13.31
C ASN A 118 -11.69 14.26 12.57
N ARG A 119 -11.43 15.16 11.63
CA ARG A 119 -12.47 15.71 10.74
C ARG A 119 -12.95 14.72 9.67
N LEU A 120 -12.21 13.65 9.43
CA LEU A 120 -12.63 12.60 8.51
C LEU A 120 -13.48 11.58 9.26
N ASN A 121 -14.67 11.32 8.71
CA ASN A 121 -15.54 10.27 9.24
C ASN A 121 -15.09 8.87 8.75
N PRO A 122 -15.62 7.77 9.34
CA PRO A 122 -15.24 6.42 8.94
C PRO A 122 -15.43 6.11 7.44
N ARG A 123 -16.42 6.72 6.79
CA ARG A 123 -16.66 6.55 5.35
C ARG A 123 -15.52 7.16 4.53
N GLN A 124 -15.10 8.36 4.88
CA GLN A 124 -14.01 9.05 4.18
C GLN A 124 -12.66 8.33 4.36
N LEU A 125 -12.40 7.76 5.54
CA LEU A 125 -11.20 6.94 5.79
C LEU A 125 -11.22 5.66 4.95
N TYR A 126 -12.36 4.99 4.85
CA TYR A 126 -12.51 3.79 4.03
C TYR A 126 -12.40 4.11 2.53
N ASP A 127 -13.06 5.17 2.05
CA ASP A 127 -12.95 5.61 0.66
C ASP A 127 -11.51 5.97 0.27
N LEU A 128 -10.74 6.56 1.19
CA LEU A 128 -9.33 6.83 0.99
C LEU A 128 -8.53 5.53 0.83
N ALA A 129 -8.76 4.54 1.69
CA ALA A 129 -8.10 3.22 1.61
C ALA A 129 -8.40 2.53 0.27
N ILE A 130 -9.67 2.49 -0.15
CA ILE A 130 -10.07 1.95 -1.46
C ILE A 130 -9.37 2.71 -2.59
N LYS A 131 -9.35 4.05 -2.55
CA LYS A 131 -8.75 4.85 -3.63
C LYS A 131 -7.24 4.59 -3.75
N ILE A 132 -6.54 4.36 -2.64
CA ILE A 132 -5.12 4.01 -2.65
C ILE A 132 -4.92 2.65 -3.35
N ASP A 133 -5.69 1.63 -2.96
CA ASP A 133 -5.59 0.28 -3.54
C ASP A 133 -5.97 0.26 -5.02
N ASP A 134 -7.08 0.86 -5.41
CA ASP A 134 -7.51 1.00 -6.81
C ASP A 134 -6.44 1.69 -7.66
N THR A 135 -5.79 2.73 -7.12
CA THR A 135 -4.73 3.44 -7.84
C THR A 135 -3.51 2.53 -8.05
N LEU A 136 -3.14 1.73 -7.04
CA LEU A 136 -2.06 0.74 -7.17
C LEU A 136 -2.40 -0.32 -8.23
N ASN A 137 -3.62 -0.85 -8.19
CA ASN A 137 -4.07 -1.88 -9.14
C ASN A 137 -4.10 -1.33 -10.58
N ASN A 138 -4.58 -0.10 -10.79
CA ASN A 138 -4.56 0.56 -12.10
C ASN A 138 -3.13 0.77 -12.62
N LEU A 139 -2.21 1.17 -11.74
CA LEU A 139 -0.81 1.33 -12.10
C LEU A 139 -0.16 -0.01 -12.46
N LYS A 140 -0.39 -1.06 -11.65
CA LYS A 140 0.09 -2.42 -11.89
C LYS A 140 -0.40 -2.95 -13.25
N ASN A 141 -1.68 -2.83 -13.54
CA ASN A 141 -2.29 -3.24 -14.81
C ASN A 141 -1.67 -2.49 -15.99
N SER A 142 -1.46 -1.19 -15.87
CA SER A 142 -0.87 -0.36 -16.93
C SER A 142 0.59 -0.72 -17.20
N MET A 143 1.36 -1.09 -16.18
CA MET A 143 2.74 -1.54 -16.29
C MET A 143 2.86 -3.00 -16.76
N GLY A 144 1.85 -3.83 -16.49
CA GLY A 144 1.78 -5.25 -16.81
C GLY A 144 2.23 -6.12 -15.64
N GLU A 145 1.46 -7.16 -15.35
CA GLU A 145 1.66 -8.05 -14.18
C GLU A 145 2.99 -8.83 -14.23
N GLU A 146 3.39 -9.31 -15.40
CA GLU A 146 4.64 -10.05 -15.63
C GLU A 146 5.84 -9.15 -15.93
N SER A 147 5.76 -7.88 -15.52
CA SER A 147 6.84 -6.93 -15.73
C SER A 147 8.01 -7.19 -14.77
N LYS A 148 9.19 -6.63 -15.13
CA LYS A 148 10.36 -6.57 -14.22
C LYS A 148 10.06 -5.93 -12.87
N TRP A 149 8.90 -5.28 -12.72
CA TRP A 149 8.44 -4.60 -11.52
C TRP A 149 7.59 -5.49 -10.60
N LYS A 150 7.34 -6.76 -10.93
CA LYS A 150 6.50 -7.68 -10.15
C LYS A 150 6.82 -7.63 -8.65
N TRP A 151 8.08 -7.78 -8.28
CA TRP A 151 8.49 -7.79 -6.87
C TRP A 151 8.46 -6.42 -6.21
N PHE A 152 8.59 -5.35 -6.98
CA PHE A 152 8.38 -4.00 -6.48
C PHE A 152 6.91 -3.77 -6.11
N PHE A 153 5.96 -4.27 -6.89
CA PHE A 153 4.53 -4.17 -6.57
C PHE A 153 4.16 -4.95 -5.30
N VAL A 154 4.82 -6.05 -4.99
CA VAL A 154 4.64 -6.76 -3.70
C VAL A 154 4.95 -5.84 -2.52
N GLU A 155 6.03 -5.06 -2.59
CA GLU A 155 6.36 -4.09 -1.53
C GLU A 155 5.33 -2.97 -1.40
N LEU A 156 4.85 -2.44 -2.53
CA LEU A 156 3.83 -1.40 -2.51
C LEU A 156 2.51 -1.92 -1.95
N GLN A 157 2.10 -3.13 -2.34
CA GLN A 157 0.87 -3.74 -1.86
C GLN A 157 0.89 -4.00 -0.35
N ALA A 158 2.02 -4.44 0.18
CA ALA A 158 2.17 -4.59 1.62
C ALA A 158 2.06 -3.24 2.37
N LYS A 159 2.67 -2.17 1.83
CA LYS A 159 2.51 -0.83 2.41
C LYS A 159 1.06 -0.35 2.36
N VAL A 160 0.34 -0.61 1.27
CA VAL A 160 -1.09 -0.30 1.16
C VAL A 160 -1.89 -1.07 2.19
N ALA A 161 -1.64 -2.37 2.39
CA ALA A 161 -2.30 -3.19 3.40
C ALA A 161 -2.09 -2.62 4.82
N VAL A 162 -0.86 -2.24 5.16
CA VAL A 162 -0.53 -1.63 6.46
C VAL A 162 -1.21 -0.27 6.64
N ILE A 163 -1.16 0.60 5.63
CA ILE A 163 -1.84 1.90 5.67
C ILE A 163 -3.36 1.72 5.83
N THR A 164 -3.97 0.79 5.09
CA THR A 164 -5.41 0.49 5.19
C THR A 164 -5.79 0.05 6.60
N ARG A 165 -5.00 -0.82 7.22
CA ARG A 165 -5.17 -1.23 8.62
C ARG A 165 -4.99 -0.03 9.57
N ASN A 166 -4.00 0.82 9.33
CA ASN A 166 -3.69 1.97 10.19
C ASN A 166 -4.73 3.10 10.10
N LEU A 167 -5.56 3.12 9.07
CA LEU A 167 -6.73 4.00 8.93
C LEU A 167 -7.95 3.54 9.74
N ILE A 168 -7.88 2.39 10.44
CA ILE A 168 -8.99 1.84 11.24
C ILE A 168 -8.86 2.30 12.69
N ASN A 169 -9.96 2.87 13.22
CA ASN A 169 -10.13 3.01 14.67
C ASN A 169 -10.75 1.73 15.22
N PHE A 170 -9.91 0.88 15.81
CA PHE A 170 -10.35 -0.41 16.36
C PHE A 170 -11.22 -0.25 17.60
N SER A 171 -11.01 0.78 18.42
CA SER A 171 -11.85 1.07 19.59
C SER A 171 -13.26 1.43 19.16
N ASP A 172 -13.44 2.18 18.08
CA ASP A 172 -14.76 2.50 17.55
C ASP A 172 -15.49 1.26 17.04
N ILE A 173 -14.78 0.32 16.40
CA ILE A 173 -15.40 -0.96 15.98
C ILE A 173 -15.90 -1.75 17.20
N LEU A 174 -15.13 -1.76 18.28
CA LEU A 174 -15.49 -2.48 19.51
C LEU A 174 -16.62 -1.79 20.28
N LYS A 175 -16.68 -0.46 20.24
CA LYS A 175 -17.66 0.36 20.93
C LYS A 175 -19.01 0.39 20.23
N TYR A 176 -19.00 0.61 18.91
CA TYR A 176 -20.21 0.83 18.11
C TYR A 176 -20.60 -0.46 17.35
N ARG A 177 -21.01 -1.49 18.11
CA ARG A 177 -21.35 -2.82 17.58
C ARG A 177 -22.81 -2.98 17.16
N ASP A 178 -23.68 -2.01 17.48
CA ASP A 178 -25.10 -2.07 17.08
C ASP A 178 -25.18 -1.80 15.56
N PRO A 179 -25.81 -2.67 14.77
CA PRO A 179 -26.01 -2.46 13.33
C PRO A 179 -26.76 -1.17 12.95
N ARG A 180 -27.46 -0.56 13.91
CA ARG A 180 -28.17 0.72 13.73
C ARG A 180 -27.29 1.94 13.92
N GLU A 181 -26.07 1.76 14.45
CA GLU A 181 -25.13 2.86 14.64
C GLU A 181 -24.65 3.42 13.29
N GLU A 182 -24.48 4.72 13.25
CA GLU A 182 -23.94 5.40 12.08
C GLU A 182 -22.55 4.82 11.73
N PHE A 183 -22.31 4.58 10.45
CA PHE A 183 -21.08 3.98 9.92
C PHE A 183 -20.78 2.54 10.40
N PHE A 184 -21.68 1.81 11.08
CA PHE A 184 -21.44 0.42 11.48
C PHE A 184 -20.99 -0.42 10.27
N ARG A 185 -21.80 -0.43 9.20
CA ARG A 185 -21.50 -1.21 7.99
C ARG A 185 -20.16 -0.81 7.38
N THR A 186 -19.87 0.49 7.27
CA THR A 186 -18.62 1.00 6.74
C THR A 186 -17.41 0.52 7.56
N ARG A 187 -17.50 0.53 8.89
CA ARG A 187 -16.42 0.04 9.76
C ARG A 187 -16.16 -1.45 9.54
N ILE A 188 -17.20 -2.25 9.39
CA ILE A 188 -17.08 -3.70 9.14
C ILE A 188 -16.50 -3.97 7.76
N GLU A 189 -16.95 -3.25 6.73
CA GLU A 189 -16.41 -3.36 5.37
C GLU A 189 -14.92 -2.96 5.32
N HIS A 190 -14.53 -1.86 6.00
CA HIS A 190 -13.13 -1.43 6.09
C HIS A 190 -12.25 -2.47 6.82
N LEU A 191 -12.76 -3.02 7.93
CA LEU A 191 -12.05 -4.06 8.68
C LEU A 191 -11.82 -5.31 7.81
N ARG A 192 -12.85 -5.77 7.09
CA ARG A 192 -12.75 -6.90 6.17
C ARG A 192 -11.72 -6.63 5.09
N PHE A 193 -11.82 -5.47 4.44
CA PHE A 193 -10.90 -5.07 3.39
C PHE A 193 -9.44 -5.04 3.86
N ALA A 194 -9.18 -4.51 5.07
CA ALA A 194 -7.84 -4.52 5.64
C ALA A 194 -7.31 -5.93 5.92
N LYS A 195 -8.17 -6.86 6.41
CA LYS A 195 -7.80 -8.26 6.62
C LYS A 195 -7.44 -8.94 5.29
N ASP A 196 -8.26 -8.77 4.26
CA ASP A 196 -8.06 -9.35 2.93
C ASP A 196 -6.72 -8.86 2.32
N LEU A 197 -6.42 -7.55 2.44
CA LEU A 197 -5.16 -6.99 1.94
C LEU A 197 -3.93 -7.48 2.72
N LEU A 198 -4.02 -7.64 4.04
CA LEU A 198 -2.92 -8.16 4.86
C LEU A 198 -2.64 -9.63 4.52
N GLU A 199 -3.69 -10.44 4.37
CA GLU A 199 -3.54 -11.86 3.99
C GLU A 199 -2.87 -12.00 2.62
N GLU A 200 -3.33 -11.25 1.63
CA GLU A 200 -2.76 -11.26 0.28
C GLU A 200 -1.31 -10.76 0.28
N ALA A 201 -0.99 -9.70 1.02
CA ALA A 201 0.37 -9.18 1.13
C ALA A 201 1.33 -10.21 1.76
N ALA A 202 0.91 -10.90 2.82
CA ALA A 202 1.70 -11.96 3.44
C ALA A 202 1.96 -13.13 2.47
N LYS A 203 0.93 -13.54 1.74
CA LYS A 203 1.03 -14.59 0.71
C LYS A 203 1.98 -14.19 -0.41
N GLN A 204 1.94 -12.95 -0.86
CA GLN A 204 2.83 -12.46 -1.91
C GLN A 204 4.30 -12.40 -1.47
N TYR A 205 4.59 -11.98 -0.24
CA TYR A 205 5.95 -12.04 0.30
C TYR A 205 6.45 -13.46 0.43
N ARG A 206 5.61 -14.41 0.87
CA ARG A 206 5.94 -15.82 0.89
C ARG A 206 6.26 -16.34 -0.51
N THR A 207 5.43 -16.02 -1.49
CA THR A 207 5.64 -16.38 -2.91
C THR A 207 6.95 -15.78 -3.45
N LYS A 208 7.25 -14.53 -3.11
CA LYS A 208 8.52 -13.87 -3.47
C LYS A 208 9.72 -14.62 -2.88
N TYR A 209 9.65 -15.02 -1.61
CA TYR A 209 10.66 -15.84 -0.96
C TYR A 209 10.83 -17.18 -1.67
N GLU A 210 9.74 -17.91 -1.94
CA GLU A 210 9.78 -19.24 -2.54
C GLU A 210 10.29 -19.26 -3.98
N LEU A 211 9.88 -18.30 -4.80
CA LEU A 211 10.11 -18.29 -6.25
C LEU A 211 11.27 -17.42 -6.74
N SER A 212 11.77 -16.50 -5.92
CA SER A 212 12.76 -15.53 -6.38
C SER A 212 14.01 -15.49 -5.51
N SER A 213 13.88 -14.87 -4.34
CA SER A 213 15.06 -14.40 -3.60
C SER A 213 15.63 -15.42 -2.64
N LYS A 214 14.82 -16.35 -2.12
CA LYS A 214 15.12 -17.10 -0.88
C LYS A 214 15.60 -16.18 0.25
N SER A 215 15.22 -14.88 0.16
CA SER A 215 15.61 -13.86 1.13
C SER A 215 14.86 -14.03 2.44
N ARG A 216 15.59 -14.21 3.53
CA ARG A 216 15.04 -14.27 4.89
C ARG A 216 14.15 -13.05 5.20
N GLU A 217 14.53 -11.88 4.70
CA GLU A 217 13.79 -10.64 4.93
C GLU A 217 12.38 -10.69 4.32
N ASP A 218 12.22 -11.34 3.17
CA ASP A 218 10.89 -11.51 2.57
C ASP A 218 10.01 -12.45 3.40
N LEU A 219 10.57 -13.56 3.93
CA LEU A 219 9.84 -14.46 4.81
C LEU A 219 9.52 -13.81 6.17
N LYS A 220 10.43 -13.02 6.74
CA LYS A 220 10.16 -12.23 7.97
C LYS A 220 9.01 -11.25 7.75
N LYS A 221 9.03 -10.47 6.65
CA LYS A 221 7.94 -9.55 6.32
C LYS A 221 6.59 -10.27 6.19
N SER A 222 6.57 -11.47 5.61
CA SER A 222 5.36 -12.30 5.57
C SER A 222 4.88 -12.65 6.99
N ILE A 223 5.78 -13.08 7.87
CA ILE A 223 5.47 -13.42 9.26
C ILE A 223 4.94 -12.18 10.02
N ASP A 224 5.60 -11.04 9.91
CA ASP A 224 5.22 -9.80 10.61
C ASP A 224 3.80 -9.36 10.20
N ILE A 225 3.47 -9.47 8.91
CA ILE A 225 2.13 -9.15 8.41
C ILE A 225 1.08 -10.14 8.93
N LEU A 226 1.40 -11.45 8.98
CA LEU A 226 0.49 -12.46 9.53
C LEU A 226 0.27 -12.25 11.04
N GLU A 227 1.28 -11.82 11.77
CA GLU A 227 1.13 -11.48 13.18
C GLU A 227 0.24 -10.26 13.40
N ALA A 228 0.40 -9.23 12.58
CA ALA A 228 -0.49 -8.09 12.60
C ALA A 228 -1.96 -8.49 12.31
N LEU A 229 -2.18 -9.36 11.33
CA LEU A 229 -3.50 -9.91 11.02
C LEU A 229 -4.05 -10.76 12.18
N ARG A 230 -3.21 -11.59 12.79
CA ARG A 230 -3.59 -12.40 13.96
C ARG A 230 -4.01 -11.54 15.15
N LYS A 231 -3.31 -10.44 15.42
CA LYS A 231 -3.69 -9.47 16.46
C LYS A 231 -5.09 -8.89 16.21
N ILE A 232 -5.43 -8.59 14.96
CA ILE A 232 -6.78 -8.13 14.60
C ILE A 232 -7.83 -9.20 14.95
N HIS A 233 -7.62 -10.46 14.54
CA HIS A 233 -8.55 -11.56 14.83
C HIS A 233 -8.72 -11.77 16.34
N ILE A 234 -7.64 -11.73 17.12
CA ILE A 234 -7.73 -11.82 18.59
C ILE A 234 -8.57 -10.67 19.15
N THR A 235 -8.32 -9.43 18.73
CA THR A 235 -9.03 -8.25 19.20
C THR A 235 -10.52 -8.30 18.86
N MET A 236 -10.87 -8.87 17.70
CA MET A 236 -12.27 -9.04 17.26
C MET A 236 -12.95 -10.25 17.90
N GLY A 237 -12.22 -11.10 18.65
CA GLY A 237 -12.77 -12.31 19.28
C GLY A 237 -12.90 -13.51 18.32
N GLU A 238 -12.20 -13.48 17.19
CA GLU A 238 -12.24 -14.51 16.15
C GLU A 238 -11.15 -15.58 16.42
N ALA A 239 -11.31 -16.33 17.50
CA ALA A 239 -10.28 -17.25 18.04
C ALA A 239 -9.84 -18.33 17.05
N ASN A 240 -10.77 -18.89 16.26
CA ASN A 240 -10.47 -19.94 15.29
C ASN A 240 -9.53 -19.43 14.18
N GLU A 241 -9.76 -18.24 13.66
CA GLU A 241 -8.91 -17.64 12.63
C GLU A 241 -7.53 -17.26 13.20
N ALA A 242 -7.50 -16.75 14.43
CA ALA A 242 -6.25 -16.45 15.12
C ALA A 242 -5.38 -17.70 15.35
N GLU A 243 -5.97 -18.88 15.64
CA GLU A 243 -5.23 -20.12 15.84
C GLU A 243 -4.73 -20.73 14.51
N LYS A 244 -5.53 -20.63 13.44
CA LYS A 244 -5.07 -21.00 12.08
C LYS A 244 -3.84 -20.18 11.67
N LEU A 245 -3.87 -18.86 11.88
CA LEU A 245 -2.75 -17.99 11.56
C LEU A 245 -1.52 -18.31 12.40
N LYS A 246 -1.68 -18.63 13.69
CA LYS A 246 -0.60 -19.07 14.55
C LYS A 246 0.11 -20.29 13.99
N THR A 247 -0.64 -21.30 13.55
CA THR A 247 -0.08 -22.51 12.94
C THR A 247 0.75 -22.18 11.68
N ILE A 248 0.27 -21.25 10.84
CA ILE A 248 0.98 -20.82 9.64
C ILE A 248 2.27 -20.07 10.00
N ILE A 249 2.21 -19.16 10.99
CA ILE A 249 3.35 -18.40 11.49
C ILE A 249 4.43 -19.33 12.05
N ASP A 250 4.03 -20.29 12.90
CA ASP A 250 4.96 -21.23 13.52
C ASP A 250 5.66 -22.09 12.45
N ALA A 251 4.94 -22.57 11.44
CA ALA A 251 5.53 -23.27 10.30
C ALA A 251 6.52 -22.40 9.50
N ALA A 252 6.19 -21.12 9.28
CA ALA A 252 7.07 -20.18 8.58
C ALA A 252 8.36 -19.89 9.39
N ARG A 253 8.25 -19.77 10.71
CA ARG A 253 9.40 -19.60 11.62
C ARG A 253 10.34 -20.79 11.60
N LEU A 254 9.79 -22.03 11.62
CA LEU A 254 10.61 -23.24 11.49
C LEU A 254 11.39 -23.28 10.16
N ASN A 255 10.78 -22.83 9.07
CA ASN A 255 11.47 -22.72 7.78
C ASN A 255 12.61 -21.69 7.85
N LEU A 256 12.38 -20.54 8.49
CA LEU A 256 13.40 -19.51 8.68
C LEU A 256 14.60 -20.03 9.47
N GLU A 257 14.35 -20.77 10.56
CA GLU A 257 15.40 -21.41 11.37
C GLU A 257 16.16 -22.50 10.61
N ALA A 258 15.45 -23.27 9.77
CA ALA A 258 16.08 -24.30 8.95
C ALA A 258 17.03 -23.70 7.91
N ASP A 259 16.68 -22.57 7.34
CA ASP A 259 17.55 -21.84 6.39
C ASP A 259 18.76 -21.23 7.09
N ASP A 260 18.63 -20.77 8.33
CA ASP A 260 19.76 -20.32 9.16
C ASP A 260 20.79 -21.41 9.38
N LYS A 261 20.32 -22.61 9.73
CA LYS A 261 21.17 -23.77 9.94
C LYS A 261 21.88 -24.23 8.66
N LYS A 262 21.33 -23.95 7.48
CA LYS A 262 21.98 -24.27 6.20
C LYS A 262 23.05 -23.25 5.82
N GLN A 263 22.83 -21.96 6.14
CA GLN A 263 23.75 -20.86 5.78
C GLN A 263 24.93 -20.72 6.74
N ASN A 264 24.83 -21.21 8.00
CA ASN A 264 25.90 -21.20 9.00
C ASN A 264 26.31 -22.61 9.42
N PRO A 265 27.13 -23.33 8.64
CA PRO A 265 27.57 -24.69 8.99
C PRO A 265 28.47 -24.75 10.22
N GLU A 266 29.14 -23.66 10.58
CA GLU A 266 30.11 -23.61 11.69
C GLU A 266 29.47 -23.69 13.09
N GLU A 267 28.20 -23.33 13.26
CA GLU A 267 27.48 -23.51 14.53
C GLU A 267 27.16 -25.01 14.81
N LYS A 268 27.16 -25.86 13.78
CA LYS A 268 26.97 -27.34 13.97
C LYS A 268 28.14 -28.00 14.69
N LEU A 269 29.33 -27.42 14.63
CA LEU A 269 30.53 -27.99 15.26
C LEU A 269 30.65 -27.68 16.77
N LYS A 270 29.98 -26.63 17.25
CA LYS A 270 30.04 -26.18 18.66
C LYS A 270 29.04 -26.89 19.59
N LYS A 271 28.07 -27.65 19.06
CA LYS A 271 27.01 -28.33 19.83
C LYS A 271 27.12 -29.88 19.84
N LYS A 272 28.28 -30.47 19.56
CA LYS A 272 28.50 -31.89 19.89
C LYS A 272 28.91 -31.95 21.35
N PRO A 273 28.15 -32.61 22.23
CA PRO A 273 28.60 -32.90 23.59
C PRO A 273 29.77 -33.87 23.51
N LYS A 274 30.80 -33.63 24.32
CA LYS A 274 31.89 -34.56 24.59
C LYS A 274 31.38 -35.75 25.36
#